data_427fe0d7a2a4acde13aa9172a0551766
#
_entry.id   427fe0d7a2a4acde13aa9172a0551766
#
_cell.length_a   1.000
_cell.length_b   1.000
_cell.length_c   1.000
_cell.angle_alpha   90.00
_cell.angle_beta   90.00
_cell.angle_gamma   90.00
#
_symmetry.space_group_name_H-M   'P 1'
#
loop_
_entity.id
_entity.type
_entity.pdbx_description
1 polymer ?
#
loop_
_entity_poly.entity_id
_entity_poly.type
_entity_poly.pdbx_seq_one_letter_code
_entity_poly.pdbx_strand_id
1 'polypeptide(L)'
;AGTLISAVLLLFRQKWRMAINRSAEAMTIFSVIQAGLFPIIHMGRPWLAYWVLPIPNGFGSLWVNFNSPLLWDVFAISTYLSVSLVFWWTGLLPDFAMIRDRAVMPFQKKIYILLSFGWSGRAKDWQRFEEVSLVLAGLATPLVLSVHTIVSFDFATSVIPGWHTTIFPPYFVAGAVFSGFAMVNTLLIIMRKVSNLENYITVQHIELMNIVIMITGSIVGVAYITELFIAWYSGVEYEQYAFLNRATGPYWWAYWSMMTCNVFSPQFMWFKKLRTSIMFSFIISIVVNIGMWFERFVIIVTSLHRDYLPSSWTMFSPTFVDIGIFIGTIG
;
A
#
# COMPACT_ATOMS: atom_id res chain seq x y z
N ALA A 1 1.77 3.73 0.12
CA ALA A 1 3.22 3.69 0.47
C ALA A 1 4.06 4.63 -0.39
N GLY A 2 3.77 4.81 -1.69
CA GLY A 2 4.60 5.66 -2.57
C GLY A 2 4.65 7.12 -2.13
N THR A 3 3.52 7.72 -1.71
CA THR A 3 3.52 9.07 -1.13
C THR A 3 4.40 9.14 0.11
N LEU A 4 4.38 8.11 0.97
CA LEU A 4 5.26 8.04 2.15
C LEU A 4 6.74 8.07 1.75
N ILE A 5 7.12 7.28 0.73
CA ILE A 5 8.49 7.24 0.23
C ILE A 5 8.94 8.65 -0.18
N SER A 6 8.14 9.32 -1.00
CA SER A 6 8.45 10.69 -1.44
C SER A 6 8.48 11.70 -0.29
N ALA A 7 7.50 11.62 0.63
CA ALA A 7 7.38 12.52 1.77
C ALA A 7 8.54 12.38 2.77
N VAL A 8 8.86 11.15 3.18
CA VAL A 8 9.96 10.87 4.12
C VAL A 8 11.30 11.32 3.53
N LEU A 9 11.54 11.02 2.25
CA LEU A 9 12.77 11.44 1.60
C LEU A 9 12.88 12.97 1.46
N LEU A 10 11.75 13.67 1.33
CA LEU A 10 11.74 15.13 1.33
C LEU A 10 12.06 15.69 2.72
N LEU A 11 11.43 15.16 3.77
CA LEU A 11 11.65 15.59 5.15
C LEU A 11 13.11 15.38 5.58
N PHE A 12 13.71 14.25 5.20
CA PHE A 12 15.13 13.98 5.44
C PHE A 12 16.08 14.62 4.43
N ARG A 13 15.57 15.48 3.52
CA ARG A 13 16.35 16.18 2.48
C ARG A 13 17.25 15.27 1.65
N GLN A 14 16.75 14.07 1.33
CA GLN A 14 17.52 13.10 0.56
C GLN A 14 17.56 13.46 -0.93
N LYS A 15 18.76 13.64 -1.46
CA LYS A 15 18.96 14.05 -2.87
C LYS A 15 18.41 13.04 -3.88
N TRP A 16 18.46 11.76 -3.57
CA TRP A 16 17.98 10.69 -4.45
C TRP A 16 16.45 10.63 -4.58
N ARG A 17 15.70 11.38 -3.75
CA ARG A 17 14.26 11.55 -3.91
C ARG A 17 13.87 11.96 -5.34
N MET A 18 14.62 12.88 -5.95
CA MET A 18 14.30 13.42 -7.28
C MET A 18 14.23 12.36 -8.38
N ALA A 19 14.95 11.26 -8.22
CA ALA A 19 14.95 10.15 -9.18
C ALA A 19 13.71 9.24 -9.08
N ILE A 20 13.03 9.21 -7.93
CA ILE A 20 11.99 8.22 -7.66
C ILE A 20 10.62 8.79 -7.33
N ASN A 21 10.53 10.06 -6.88
CA ASN A 21 9.29 10.63 -6.35
C ASN A 21 8.13 10.61 -7.36
N ARG A 22 8.39 10.90 -8.63
CA ARG A 22 7.36 10.92 -9.68
C ARG A 22 6.65 9.57 -9.82
N SER A 23 7.42 8.49 -9.92
CA SER A 23 6.89 7.13 -10.02
C SER A 23 6.18 6.70 -8.74
N ALA A 24 6.75 7.03 -7.59
CA ALA A 24 6.21 6.67 -6.29
C ALA A 24 4.86 7.36 -6.00
N GLU A 25 4.77 8.66 -6.29
CA GLU A 25 3.56 9.45 -6.11
C GLU A 25 2.45 9.02 -7.09
N ALA A 26 2.77 8.84 -8.38
CA ALA A 26 1.83 8.37 -9.38
C ALA A 26 1.29 6.97 -9.02
N MET A 27 2.15 6.02 -8.66
CA MET A 27 1.76 4.69 -8.20
C MET A 27 0.73 4.77 -7.07
N THR A 28 0.92 5.67 -6.12
CA THR A 28 -0.03 5.83 -5.01
C THR A 28 -1.41 6.24 -5.48
N ILE A 29 -1.50 7.24 -6.36
CA ILE A 29 -2.79 7.75 -6.83
C ILE A 29 -3.59 6.64 -7.52
N PHE A 30 -2.97 5.92 -8.45
CA PHE A 30 -3.63 4.80 -9.13
C PHE A 30 -4.05 3.69 -8.15
N SER A 31 -3.18 3.32 -7.22
CA SER A 31 -3.49 2.28 -6.22
C SER A 31 -4.62 2.67 -5.27
N VAL A 32 -4.69 3.93 -4.83
CA VAL A 32 -5.74 4.38 -3.90
C VAL A 32 -7.10 4.52 -4.60
N ILE A 33 -7.11 4.92 -5.88
CA ILE A 33 -8.34 4.91 -6.68
C ILE A 33 -8.90 3.49 -6.77
N GLN A 34 -8.07 2.50 -7.07
CA GLN A 34 -8.48 1.09 -7.09
C GLN A 34 -8.97 0.63 -5.71
N ALA A 35 -8.22 0.93 -4.65
CA ALA A 35 -8.61 0.58 -3.29
C ALA A 35 -9.97 1.15 -2.87
N GLY A 36 -10.33 2.34 -3.34
CA GLY A 36 -11.65 2.93 -3.12
C GLY A 36 -12.76 2.32 -4.00
N LEU A 37 -12.42 1.78 -5.16
CA LEU A 37 -13.39 1.19 -6.09
C LEU A 37 -13.83 -0.22 -5.67
N PHE A 38 -12.90 -1.03 -5.15
CA PHE A 38 -13.16 -2.43 -4.79
C PHE A 38 -14.27 -2.62 -3.76
N PRO A 39 -14.35 -1.88 -2.64
CA PRO A 39 -15.45 -1.97 -1.71
C PRO A 39 -16.81 -1.77 -2.36
N ILE A 40 -16.91 -0.88 -3.33
CA ILE A 40 -18.16 -0.61 -4.06
C ILE A 40 -18.54 -1.81 -4.94
N ILE A 41 -17.57 -2.44 -5.61
CA ILE A 41 -17.82 -3.57 -6.51
C ILE A 41 -18.33 -4.80 -5.74
N HIS A 42 -17.72 -5.14 -4.58
CA HIS A 42 -18.02 -6.37 -3.87
C HIS A 42 -19.07 -6.24 -2.76
N MET A 43 -19.56 -5.04 -2.51
CA MET A 43 -20.54 -4.77 -1.43
C MET A 43 -21.90 -5.47 -1.63
N GLY A 44 -22.18 -5.99 -2.81
CA GLY A 44 -23.44 -6.65 -3.15
C GLY A 44 -24.63 -5.69 -3.37
N ARG A 45 -24.75 -4.66 -2.52
CA ARG A 45 -25.76 -3.59 -2.63
C ARG A 45 -25.10 -2.20 -2.59
N PRO A 46 -24.40 -1.78 -3.65
CA PRO A 46 -23.57 -0.55 -3.64
C PRO A 46 -24.38 0.73 -3.37
N TRP A 47 -25.68 0.75 -3.66
CA TRP A 47 -26.57 1.88 -3.32
C TRP A 47 -26.79 2.05 -1.82
N LEU A 48 -26.41 1.08 -0.98
CA LEU A 48 -26.45 1.17 0.48
C LEU A 48 -25.08 1.57 1.10
N ALA A 49 -24.09 1.91 0.28
CA ALA A 49 -22.75 2.31 0.74
C ALA A 49 -22.79 3.47 1.76
N TYR A 50 -23.75 4.37 1.63
CA TYR A 50 -23.91 5.50 2.55
C TYR A 50 -24.15 5.10 4.01
N TRP A 51 -24.59 3.87 4.29
CA TRP A 51 -24.78 3.37 5.66
C TRP A 51 -23.47 3.20 6.44
N VAL A 52 -22.32 3.18 5.75
CA VAL A 52 -21.01 3.21 6.41
C VAL A 52 -20.75 4.57 7.06
N LEU A 53 -21.37 5.64 6.55
CA LEU A 53 -21.23 6.98 7.12
C LEU A 53 -22.05 7.13 8.40
N PRO A 54 -21.63 8.03 9.33
CA PRO A 54 -22.33 8.27 10.59
C PRO A 54 -23.59 9.12 10.37
N ILE A 55 -24.53 8.58 9.60
CA ILE A 55 -25.79 9.26 9.27
C ILE A 55 -26.80 9.02 10.38
N PRO A 56 -27.46 10.06 10.90
CA PRO A 56 -28.57 9.90 11.82
C PRO A 56 -29.64 9.00 11.21
N ASN A 57 -30.08 8.00 11.94
CA ASN A 57 -31.13 7.07 11.51
C ASN A 57 -32.40 7.23 12.34
N GLY A 58 -33.53 6.88 11.76
CA GLY A 58 -34.84 6.92 12.42
C GLY A 58 -35.19 5.66 13.20
N PHE A 59 -34.25 4.76 13.46
CA PHE A 59 -34.49 3.49 14.17
C PHE A 59 -34.47 3.62 15.70
N GLY A 60 -35.13 4.61 16.22
CA GLY A 60 -35.31 4.79 17.68
C GLY A 60 -34.02 5.28 18.38
N SER A 61 -33.65 4.62 19.47
CA SER A 61 -32.52 4.99 20.33
C SER A 61 -31.15 4.50 19.84
N LEU A 62 -31.04 4.02 18.62
CA LEU A 62 -29.75 3.59 18.07
C LEU A 62 -28.86 4.78 17.78
N TRP A 63 -27.71 4.81 18.45
CA TRP A 63 -26.68 5.81 18.24
C TRP A 63 -25.96 5.58 16.92
N VAL A 64 -25.50 6.69 16.33
CA VAL A 64 -24.60 6.62 15.18
C VAL A 64 -23.32 5.87 15.58
N ASN A 65 -22.93 4.87 14.80
CA ASN A 65 -21.80 4.03 15.15
C ASN A 65 -20.47 4.68 14.74
N PHE A 66 -19.80 5.34 15.69
CA PHE A 66 -18.46 5.86 15.51
C PHE A 66 -17.34 4.86 15.86
N ASN A 67 -17.67 3.71 16.42
CA ASN A 67 -16.69 2.70 16.85
C ASN A 67 -16.43 1.63 15.78
N SER A 68 -17.00 1.76 14.59
CA SER A 68 -16.77 0.83 13.50
C SER A 68 -15.43 1.12 12.77
N PRO A 69 -14.54 0.16 12.64
CA PRO A 69 -13.32 0.31 11.82
C PRO A 69 -13.64 0.67 10.37
N LEU A 70 -14.72 0.13 9.80
CA LEU A 70 -15.17 0.46 8.44
C LEU A 70 -15.46 1.96 8.25
N LEU A 71 -16.00 2.62 9.27
CA LEU A 71 -16.18 4.08 9.24
C LEU A 71 -14.84 4.81 9.25
N TRP A 72 -13.90 4.36 10.09
CA TRP A 72 -12.57 4.95 10.17
C TRP A 72 -11.81 4.79 8.88
N ASP A 73 -11.97 3.66 8.19
CA ASP A 73 -11.40 3.41 6.87
C ASP A 73 -11.87 4.41 5.82
N VAL A 74 -13.17 4.70 5.77
CA VAL A 74 -13.71 5.70 4.83
C VAL A 74 -13.05 7.06 5.03
N PHE A 75 -12.92 7.51 6.27
CA PHE A 75 -12.26 8.78 6.57
C PHE A 75 -10.76 8.73 6.29
N ALA A 76 -10.09 7.66 6.68
CA ALA A 76 -8.65 7.50 6.50
C ALA A 76 -8.28 7.44 5.02
N ILE A 77 -8.97 6.63 4.23
CA ILE A 77 -8.71 6.47 2.78
C ILE A 77 -9.04 7.76 2.03
N SER A 78 -10.16 8.41 2.35
CA SER A 78 -10.55 9.68 1.72
C SER A 78 -9.55 10.79 2.01
N THR A 79 -9.11 10.91 3.25
CA THR A 79 -8.09 11.89 3.65
C THR A 79 -6.75 11.58 2.98
N TYR A 80 -6.37 10.31 2.96
CA TYR A 80 -5.13 9.86 2.31
C TYR A 80 -5.15 10.14 0.80
N LEU A 81 -6.25 9.86 0.12
CA LEU A 81 -6.41 10.19 -1.30
C LEU A 81 -6.27 11.69 -1.53
N SER A 82 -6.98 12.50 -0.72
CA SER A 82 -6.98 13.96 -0.86
C SER A 82 -5.58 14.56 -0.67
N VAL A 83 -4.89 14.20 0.40
CA VAL A 83 -3.54 14.69 0.70
C VAL A 83 -2.54 14.19 -0.35
N SER A 84 -2.62 12.92 -0.75
CA SER A 84 -1.73 12.37 -1.76
C SER A 84 -1.94 13.01 -3.13
N LEU A 85 -3.20 13.29 -3.50
CA LEU A 85 -3.53 13.96 -4.76
C LEU A 85 -2.99 15.39 -4.79
N VAL A 86 -3.19 16.15 -3.70
CA VAL A 86 -2.68 17.52 -3.59
C VAL A 86 -1.15 17.53 -3.60
N PHE A 87 -0.50 16.59 -2.90
CA PHE A 87 0.94 16.45 -2.89
C PHE A 87 1.51 16.14 -4.28
N TRP A 88 0.93 15.18 -4.97
CA TRP A 88 1.28 14.82 -6.33
C TRP A 88 1.04 15.97 -7.32
N TRP A 89 -0.14 16.62 -7.25
CA TRP A 89 -0.47 17.77 -8.10
C TRP A 89 0.49 18.95 -7.85
N THR A 90 0.80 19.26 -6.59
CA THR A 90 1.79 20.29 -6.25
C THR A 90 3.13 19.98 -6.90
N GLY A 91 3.59 18.72 -6.80
CA GLY A 91 4.81 18.27 -7.45
C GLY A 91 4.84 18.45 -8.98
N LEU A 92 3.68 18.41 -9.63
CA LEU A 92 3.53 18.55 -11.09
C LEU A 92 3.32 19.99 -11.59
N LEU A 93 3.16 20.98 -10.71
CA LEU A 93 2.90 22.37 -11.12
C LEU A 93 3.91 22.92 -12.16
N PRO A 94 5.24 22.74 -12.00
CA PRO A 94 6.21 23.17 -12.99
C PRO A 94 6.05 22.47 -14.34
N ASP A 95 5.69 21.17 -14.31
CA ASP A 95 5.51 20.36 -15.52
C ASP A 95 4.26 20.79 -16.28
N PHE A 96 3.16 21.02 -15.57
CA PHE A 96 1.93 21.56 -16.18
C PHE A 96 2.14 22.93 -16.81
N ALA A 97 2.93 23.80 -16.17
CA ALA A 97 3.29 25.08 -16.77
C ALA A 97 4.11 24.93 -18.04
N MET A 98 5.07 24.01 -18.06
CA MET A 98 5.88 23.72 -19.26
C MET A 98 5.02 23.19 -20.39
N ILE A 99 4.05 22.30 -20.12
CA ILE A 99 3.13 21.78 -21.13
C ILE A 99 2.19 22.88 -21.62
N ARG A 100 1.67 23.73 -20.70
CA ARG A 100 0.85 24.90 -21.05
C ARG A 100 1.54 25.80 -22.07
N ASP A 101 2.82 26.09 -21.84
CA ASP A 101 3.58 27.02 -22.68
C ASP A 101 3.95 26.42 -24.04
N ARG A 102 3.94 25.09 -24.16
CA ARG A 102 4.19 24.34 -25.41
C ARG A 102 2.93 23.88 -26.11
N ALA A 103 1.74 23.98 -25.47
CA ALA A 103 0.49 23.48 -26.00
C ALA A 103 0.04 24.23 -27.27
N VAL A 104 -0.15 23.51 -28.37
CA VAL A 104 -0.62 24.05 -29.67
C VAL A 104 -2.15 24.12 -29.70
N MET A 105 -2.83 23.11 -29.11
CA MET A 105 -4.30 23.06 -29.13
C MET A 105 -4.89 24.00 -28.07
N PRO A 106 -5.86 24.86 -28.43
CA PRO A 106 -6.48 25.82 -27.50
C PRO A 106 -7.15 25.13 -26.29
N PHE A 107 -7.74 23.96 -26.49
CA PHE A 107 -8.37 23.17 -25.42
C PHE A 107 -7.34 22.66 -24.41
N GLN A 108 -6.25 22.07 -24.87
CA GLN A 108 -5.15 21.63 -24.00
C GLN A 108 -4.57 22.80 -23.22
N LYS A 109 -4.34 23.93 -23.88
CA LYS A 109 -3.82 25.14 -23.23
C LYS A 109 -4.72 25.60 -22.07
N LYS A 110 -6.05 25.60 -22.25
CA LYS A 110 -7.00 25.96 -21.19
C LYS A 110 -6.94 25.02 -19.99
N ILE A 111 -6.84 23.70 -20.22
CA ILE A 111 -6.71 22.71 -19.15
C ILE A 111 -5.41 22.94 -18.37
N TYR A 112 -4.28 23.11 -19.05
CA TYR A 112 -2.99 23.29 -18.37
C TYR A 112 -2.83 24.68 -17.74
N ILE A 113 -3.56 25.71 -18.17
CA ILE A 113 -3.68 26.98 -17.43
C ILE A 113 -4.31 26.72 -16.06
N LEU A 114 -5.40 25.95 -16.01
CA LEU A 114 -6.06 25.62 -14.76
C LEU A 114 -5.15 24.74 -13.86
N LEU A 115 -4.58 23.68 -14.42
CA LEU A 115 -3.74 22.73 -13.67
C LEU A 115 -2.43 23.36 -13.17
N SER A 116 -1.84 24.30 -13.89
CA SER A 116 -0.62 25.00 -13.48
C SER A 116 -0.84 26.06 -12.39
N PHE A 117 -2.07 26.36 -12.05
CA PHE A 117 -2.49 27.27 -10.96
C PHE A 117 -1.70 28.58 -10.92
N GLY A 118 -1.49 29.19 -12.09
CA GLY A 118 -0.78 30.45 -12.23
C GLY A 118 0.74 30.38 -12.03
N TRP A 119 1.32 29.18 -12.09
CA TRP A 119 2.76 29.00 -11.99
C TRP A 119 3.50 29.80 -13.07
N SER A 120 4.43 30.66 -12.64
CA SER A 120 5.19 31.56 -13.53
C SER A 120 6.71 31.30 -13.54
N GLY A 121 7.19 30.39 -12.68
CA GLY A 121 8.60 30.03 -12.57
C GLY A 121 9.50 31.07 -11.88
N ARG A 122 8.92 32.09 -11.21
CA ARG A 122 9.67 33.09 -10.46
C ARG A 122 10.28 32.47 -9.19
N ALA A 123 11.34 33.10 -8.66
CA ALA A 123 11.98 32.67 -7.42
C ALA A 123 10.97 32.51 -6.26
N LYS A 124 9.99 33.42 -6.18
CA LYS A 124 8.91 33.36 -5.16
C LYS A 124 8.01 32.13 -5.33
N ASP A 125 7.75 31.70 -6.55
CA ASP A 125 6.93 30.51 -6.81
C ASP A 125 7.68 29.24 -6.36
N TRP A 126 8.99 29.18 -6.61
CA TRP A 126 9.86 28.10 -6.15
C TRP A 126 9.95 28.02 -4.64
N GLN A 127 10.11 29.17 -3.96
CA GLN A 127 10.14 29.23 -2.51
C GLN A 127 8.82 28.71 -1.92
N ARG A 128 7.67 29.18 -2.41
CA ARG A 128 6.36 28.70 -1.97
C ARG A 128 6.14 27.22 -2.25
N PHE A 129 6.64 26.75 -3.39
CA PHE A 129 6.59 25.34 -3.75
C PHE A 129 7.32 24.46 -2.74
N GLU A 130 8.52 24.86 -2.32
CA GLU A 130 9.29 24.15 -1.29
C GLU A 130 8.57 24.16 0.07
N GLU A 131 8.07 25.30 0.49
CA GLU A 131 7.33 25.45 1.75
C GLU A 131 6.07 24.57 1.77
N VAL A 132 5.23 24.65 0.73
CA VAL A 132 4.00 23.84 0.62
C VAL A 132 4.34 22.35 0.53
N SER A 133 5.35 21.98 -0.24
CA SER A 133 5.79 20.58 -0.36
C SER A 133 6.26 20.02 0.99
N LEU A 134 6.98 20.80 1.80
CA LEU A 134 7.42 20.39 3.14
C LEU A 134 6.23 20.20 4.09
N VAL A 135 5.26 21.12 4.08
CA VAL A 135 4.05 21.01 4.91
C VAL A 135 3.25 19.76 4.50
N LEU A 136 3.03 19.56 3.21
CA LEU A 136 2.32 18.38 2.71
C LEU A 136 3.06 17.06 3.02
N ALA A 137 4.38 17.03 2.95
CA ALA A 137 5.18 15.88 3.34
C ALA A 137 5.07 15.60 4.85
N GLY A 138 5.07 16.67 5.67
CA GLY A 138 4.85 16.58 7.12
C GLY A 138 3.48 16.01 7.47
N LEU A 139 2.44 16.35 6.71
CA LEU A 139 1.08 15.80 6.87
C LEU A 139 0.98 14.37 6.32
N ALA A 140 1.56 14.10 5.16
CA ALA A 140 1.46 12.79 4.50
C ALA A 140 2.15 11.68 5.29
N THR A 141 3.25 11.97 5.98
CA THR A 141 4.03 10.94 6.68
C THR A 141 3.23 10.26 7.79
N PRO A 142 2.69 10.94 8.81
CA PRO A 142 1.87 10.30 9.83
C PRO A 142 0.55 9.78 9.26
N LEU A 143 -0.01 10.42 8.25
CA LEU A 143 -1.26 10.02 7.63
C LEU A 143 -1.14 8.64 6.96
N VAL A 144 -0.07 8.37 6.23
CA VAL A 144 0.13 7.05 5.61
C VAL A 144 0.30 5.95 6.64
N LEU A 145 1.01 6.23 7.74
CA LEU A 145 1.15 5.29 8.85
C LEU A 145 -0.22 5.01 9.49
N SER A 146 -1.01 6.05 9.76
CA SER A 146 -2.33 5.92 10.36
C SER A 146 -3.33 5.18 9.47
N VAL A 147 -3.32 5.39 8.15
CA VAL A 147 -4.20 4.67 7.22
C VAL A 147 -3.96 3.16 7.30
N HIS A 148 -2.71 2.72 7.23
CA HIS A 148 -2.41 1.29 7.32
C HIS A 148 -2.71 0.71 8.71
N THR A 149 -2.57 1.51 9.76
CA THR A 149 -2.99 1.15 11.13
C THR A 149 -4.50 0.97 11.19
N ILE A 150 -5.28 1.90 10.64
CA ILE A 150 -6.74 1.87 10.66
C ILE A 150 -7.27 0.66 9.87
N VAL A 151 -6.80 0.43 8.64
CA VAL A 151 -7.14 -0.76 7.84
C VAL A 151 -6.84 -2.06 8.58
N SER A 152 -5.80 -2.09 9.40
CA SER A 152 -5.48 -3.27 10.21
C SER A 152 -6.49 -3.53 11.33
N PHE A 153 -7.20 -2.51 11.79
CA PHE A 153 -8.23 -2.67 12.83
C PHE A 153 -9.46 -3.44 12.33
N ASP A 154 -9.72 -3.50 11.03
CA ASP A 154 -10.75 -4.39 10.47
C ASP A 154 -10.51 -5.85 10.84
N PHE A 155 -9.26 -6.22 11.02
CA PHE A 155 -8.85 -7.55 11.47
C PHE A 155 -8.62 -7.59 12.98
N ALA A 156 -7.83 -6.68 13.52
CA ALA A 156 -7.39 -6.71 14.91
C ALA A 156 -8.53 -6.57 15.93
N THR A 157 -9.64 -5.89 15.58
CA THR A 157 -10.82 -5.74 16.43
C THR A 157 -11.89 -6.80 16.18
N SER A 158 -11.67 -7.71 15.22
CA SER A 158 -12.60 -8.82 14.95
C SER A 158 -12.43 -9.93 16.00
N VAL A 159 -13.40 -10.82 16.07
CA VAL A 159 -13.36 -11.98 16.97
C VAL A 159 -12.82 -13.25 16.29
N ILE A 160 -12.41 -13.16 15.02
CA ILE A 160 -11.97 -14.31 14.25
C ILE A 160 -10.60 -14.77 14.71
N PRO A 161 -10.39 -16.09 14.94
CA PRO A 161 -9.08 -16.62 15.33
C PRO A 161 -8.01 -16.33 14.30
N GLY A 162 -6.85 -15.88 14.77
CA GLY A 162 -5.74 -15.48 13.91
C GLY A 162 -5.86 -14.06 13.32
N TRP A 163 -6.94 -13.32 13.62
CA TRP A 163 -7.09 -11.91 13.31
C TRP A 163 -6.99 -11.02 14.54
N HIS A 164 -7.57 -11.48 15.65
CA HIS A 164 -7.64 -10.74 16.91
C HIS A 164 -6.26 -10.67 17.59
N THR A 165 -5.39 -9.78 17.12
CA THR A 165 -4.04 -9.61 17.66
C THR A 165 -3.58 -8.16 17.58
N THR A 166 -2.83 -7.73 18.60
CA THR A 166 -2.28 -6.38 18.72
C THR A 166 -1.10 -6.11 17.81
N ILE A 167 -0.50 -7.15 17.21
CA ILE A 167 0.63 -6.99 16.28
C ILE A 167 0.19 -6.52 14.89
N PHE A 168 -1.10 -6.65 14.52
CA PHE A 168 -1.58 -6.30 13.20
C PHE A 168 -1.28 -4.84 12.80
N PRO A 169 -1.54 -3.80 13.61
CA PRO A 169 -1.24 -2.43 13.22
C PRO A 169 0.22 -2.19 12.82
N PRO A 170 1.23 -2.45 13.65
CA PRO A 170 2.62 -2.27 13.26
C PRO A 170 3.06 -3.19 12.12
N TYR A 171 2.52 -4.40 12.07
CA TYR A 171 2.77 -5.36 11.01
C TYR A 171 2.26 -4.88 9.65
N PHE A 172 1.02 -4.38 9.56
CA PHE A 172 0.45 -3.82 8.32
C PHE A 172 1.23 -2.61 7.82
N VAL A 173 1.67 -1.74 8.73
CA VAL A 173 2.53 -0.60 8.38
C VAL A 173 3.86 -1.07 7.78
N ALA A 174 4.54 -2.02 8.44
CA ALA A 174 5.79 -2.57 7.94
C ALA A 174 5.63 -3.24 6.57
N GLY A 175 4.59 -4.06 6.40
CA GLY A 175 4.24 -4.72 5.15
C GLY A 175 3.92 -3.73 4.02
N ALA A 176 3.23 -2.63 4.34
CA ALA A 176 2.92 -1.58 3.37
C ALA A 176 4.18 -0.83 2.90
N VAL A 177 5.12 -0.57 3.79
CA VAL A 177 6.42 0.03 3.42
C VAL A 177 7.22 -0.97 2.58
N PHE A 178 7.32 -2.21 3.00
CA PHE A 178 8.02 -3.29 2.33
C PHE A 178 7.54 -3.50 0.90
N SER A 179 6.24 -3.75 0.71
CA SER A 179 5.63 -3.92 -0.62
C SER A 179 5.68 -2.66 -1.47
N GLY A 180 5.52 -1.49 -0.84
CA GLY A 180 5.57 -0.20 -1.53
C GLY A 180 6.93 0.07 -2.15
N PHE A 181 8.02 -0.16 -1.41
CA PHE A 181 9.38 -0.05 -1.95
C PHE A 181 9.64 -1.07 -3.06
N ALA A 182 9.18 -2.32 -2.90
CA ALA A 182 9.30 -3.35 -3.92
C ALA A 182 8.57 -2.96 -5.22
N MET A 183 7.33 -2.46 -5.11
CA MET A 183 6.56 -2.04 -6.29
C MET A 183 7.18 -0.82 -6.99
N VAL A 184 7.58 0.20 -6.23
CA VAL A 184 8.27 1.36 -6.81
C VAL A 184 9.57 0.94 -7.48
N ASN A 185 10.34 0.02 -6.88
CA ASN A 185 11.58 -0.49 -7.46
C ASN A 185 11.32 -1.22 -8.79
N THR A 186 10.26 -2.03 -8.87
CA THR A 186 9.83 -2.69 -10.12
C THR A 186 9.54 -1.66 -11.21
N LEU A 187 8.74 -0.63 -10.91
CA LEU A 187 8.40 0.42 -11.86
C LEU A 187 9.62 1.24 -12.29
N LEU A 188 10.51 1.58 -11.37
CA LEU A 188 11.73 2.34 -11.67
C LEU A 188 12.68 1.59 -12.59
N ILE A 189 12.85 0.28 -12.38
CA ILE A 189 13.70 -0.54 -13.25
C ILE A 189 13.14 -0.62 -14.66
N ILE A 190 11.81 -0.76 -14.80
CA ILE A 190 11.13 -0.74 -16.10
C ILE A 190 11.32 0.63 -16.77
N MET A 191 11.01 1.72 -16.07
CA MET A 191 11.16 3.08 -16.58
C MET A 191 12.61 3.39 -16.98
N ARG A 192 13.57 3.01 -16.13
CA ARG A 192 14.98 3.17 -16.38
C ARG A 192 15.37 2.61 -17.75
N LYS A 193 14.87 1.42 -18.08
CA LYS A 193 15.19 0.73 -19.35
C LYS A 193 14.39 1.28 -20.54
N VAL A 194 13.08 1.47 -20.38
CA VAL A 194 12.19 1.89 -21.48
C VAL A 194 12.45 3.33 -21.90
N SER A 195 12.71 4.22 -20.95
CA SER A 195 12.92 5.64 -21.19
C SER A 195 14.39 6.05 -21.24
N ASN A 196 15.34 5.11 -21.23
CA ASN A 196 16.80 5.37 -21.23
C ASN A 196 17.25 6.33 -20.12
N LEU A 197 16.68 6.18 -18.92
CA LEU A 197 16.95 7.06 -17.76
C LEU A 197 18.10 6.55 -16.88
N GLU A 198 19.07 5.86 -17.45
CA GLU A 198 20.16 5.21 -16.70
C GLU A 198 21.06 6.20 -15.93
N ASN A 199 21.20 7.40 -16.45
CA ASN A 199 21.98 8.47 -15.82
C ASN A 199 21.22 9.15 -14.65
N TYR A 200 19.88 9.06 -14.63
CA TYR A 200 19.04 9.65 -13.58
C TYR A 200 18.71 8.62 -12.50
N ILE A 201 18.30 7.42 -12.89
CA ILE A 201 18.01 6.31 -11.98
C ILE A 201 19.24 5.42 -11.94
N THR A 202 20.17 5.74 -11.07
CA THR A 202 21.46 5.03 -10.95
C THR A 202 21.32 3.72 -10.18
N VAL A 203 22.32 2.86 -10.28
CA VAL A 203 22.41 1.61 -9.48
C VAL A 203 22.41 1.92 -7.98
N GLN A 204 22.98 3.05 -7.57
CA GLN A 204 23.00 3.47 -6.18
C GLN A 204 21.57 3.73 -5.63
N HIS A 205 20.68 4.31 -6.45
CA HIS A 205 19.27 4.51 -6.04
C HIS A 205 18.57 3.18 -5.82
N ILE A 206 18.79 2.21 -6.70
CA ILE A 206 18.24 0.85 -6.59
C ILE A 206 18.83 0.14 -5.35
N GLU A 207 20.13 0.28 -5.09
CA GLU A 207 20.78 -0.28 -3.90
C GLU A 207 20.15 0.28 -2.61
N LEU A 208 19.91 1.58 -2.52
CA LEU A 208 19.26 2.20 -1.36
C LEU A 208 17.84 1.67 -1.14
N MET A 209 17.07 1.50 -2.21
CA MET A 209 15.73 0.90 -2.12
C MET A 209 15.79 -0.55 -1.66
N ASN A 210 16.74 -1.33 -2.15
CA ASN A 210 16.95 -2.72 -1.74
C ASN A 210 17.34 -2.84 -0.26
N ILE A 211 18.09 -1.89 0.28
CA ILE A 211 18.39 -1.84 1.73
C ILE A 211 17.11 -1.63 2.54
N VAL A 212 16.23 -0.74 2.10
CA VAL A 212 14.95 -0.52 2.78
C VAL A 212 14.06 -1.76 2.69
N ILE A 213 13.98 -2.41 1.52
CA ILE A 213 13.25 -3.68 1.33
C ILE A 213 13.79 -4.75 2.29
N MET A 214 15.10 -4.89 2.39
CA MET A 214 15.74 -5.85 3.29
C MET A 214 15.39 -5.60 4.76
N ILE A 215 15.49 -4.36 5.23
CA ILE A 215 15.17 -3.99 6.62
C ILE A 215 13.70 -4.21 6.92
N THR A 216 12.82 -3.70 6.07
CA THR A 216 11.37 -3.82 6.29
C THR A 216 10.88 -5.25 6.14
N GLY A 217 11.45 -6.04 5.23
CA GLY A 217 11.19 -7.48 5.12
C GLY A 217 11.63 -8.25 6.37
N SER A 218 12.75 -7.85 7.00
CA SER A 218 13.17 -8.43 8.28
C SER A 218 12.19 -8.08 9.42
N ILE A 219 11.66 -6.86 9.44
CA ILE A 219 10.61 -6.46 10.41
C ILE A 219 9.34 -7.27 10.20
N VAL A 220 8.91 -7.48 8.95
CA VAL A 220 7.76 -8.34 8.63
C VAL A 220 8.01 -9.78 9.10
N GLY A 221 9.21 -10.31 8.89
CA GLY A 221 9.59 -11.64 9.39
C GLY A 221 9.51 -11.76 10.92
N VAL A 222 9.95 -10.73 11.65
CA VAL A 222 9.80 -10.67 13.11
C VAL A 222 8.33 -10.63 13.51
N ALA A 223 7.49 -9.88 12.79
CA ALA A 223 6.06 -9.85 13.05
C ALA A 223 5.41 -11.23 12.89
N TYR A 224 5.73 -11.99 11.85
CA TYR A 224 5.23 -13.37 11.67
C TYR A 224 5.65 -14.31 12.82
N ILE A 225 6.90 -14.20 13.26
CA ILE A 225 7.38 -14.97 14.40
C ILE A 225 6.62 -14.57 15.67
N THR A 226 6.36 -13.30 15.86
CA THR A 226 5.61 -12.78 17.01
C THR A 226 4.17 -13.29 17.00
N GLU A 227 3.50 -13.33 15.86
CA GLU A 227 2.16 -13.92 15.73
C GLU A 227 2.15 -15.41 16.17
N LEU A 228 3.09 -16.20 15.65
CA LEU A 228 3.23 -17.61 16.04
C LEU A 228 3.49 -17.77 17.53
N PHE A 229 4.36 -16.93 18.09
CA PHE A 229 4.65 -16.93 19.52
C PHE A 229 3.42 -16.59 20.35
N ILE A 230 2.67 -15.55 19.99
CA ILE A 230 1.44 -15.14 20.70
C ILE A 230 0.41 -16.26 20.66
N ALA A 231 0.17 -16.88 19.50
CA ALA A 231 -0.77 -17.98 19.35
C ALA A 231 -0.39 -19.19 20.22
N TRP A 232 0.90 -19.52 20.29
CA TRP A 232 1.38 -20.60 21.16
C TRP A 232 1.31 -20.24 22.64
N TYR A 233 1.75 -19.03 23.02
CA TYR A 233 1.85 -18.58 24.42
C TYR A 233 0.49 -18.34 25.06
N SER A 234 -0.50 -17.87 24.29
CA SER A 234 -1.86 -17.59 24.78
C SER A 234 -2.57 -18.84 25.33
N GLY A 235 -2.21 -20.03 24.86
CA GLY A 235 -2.87 -21.27 25.23
C GLY A 235 -4.31 -21.40 24.70
N VAL A 236 -4.75 -20.47 23.84
CA VAL A 236 -6.10 -20.51 23.24
C VAL A 236 -6.11 -21.50 22.08
N GLU A 237 -6.89 -22.59 22.23
CA GLU A 237 -6.93 -23.68 21.26
C GLU A 237 -7.34 -23.22 19.85
N TYR A 238 -8.26 -22.29 19.73
CA TYR A 238 -8.72 -21.75 18.45
C TYR A 238 -7.62 -20.98 17.72
N GLU A 239 -6.82 -20.20 18.44
CA GLU A 239 -5.68 -19.47 17.88
C GLU A 239 -4.59 -20.44 17.44
N GLN A 240 -4.24 -21.41 18.28
CA GLN A 240 -3.25 -22.43 17.95
C GLN A 240 -3.68 -23.23 16.70
N TYR A 241 -4.96 -23.62 16.67
CA TYR A 241 -5.52 -24.31 15.51
C TYR A 241 -5.42 -23.47 14.23
N ALA A 242 -5.76 -22.17 14.28
CA ALA A 242 -5.71 -21.28 13.12
C ALA A 242 -4.31 -21.25 12.52
N PHE A 243 -3.25 -21.13 13.35
CA PHE A 243 -1.88 -21.08 12.87
C PHE A 243 -1.37 -22.45 12.37
N LEU A 244 -1.73 -23.54 13.05
CA LEU A 244 -1.42 -24.90 12.57
C LEU A 244 -2.11 -25.17 11.22
N ASN A 245 -3.35 -24.77 11.08
CA ASN A 245 -4.11 -24.92 9.82
C ASN A 245 -3.52 -24.08 8.67
N ARG A 246 -2.95 -22.90 8.95
CA ARG A 246 -2.19 -22.13 7.94
C ARG A 246 -0.97 -22.92 7.45
N ALA A 247 -0.23 -23.54 8.35
CA ALA A 247 1.03 -24.21 8.05
C ALA A 247 0.87 -25.62 7.46
N THR A 248 -0.16 -26.35 7.85
CA THR A 248 -0.34 -27.79 7.52
C THR A 248 -1.69 -28.12 6.88
N GLY A 249 -2.64 -27.15 6.87
CA GLY A 249 -3.98 -27.33 6.34
C GLY A 249 -4.06 -27.29 4.82
N PRO A 250 -5.27 -27.22 4.24
CA PRO A 250 -5.50 -27.31 2.81
C PRO A 250 -4.77 -26.24 1.98
N TYR A 251 -4.46 -25.09 2.58
CA TYR A 251 -3.79 -23.96 1.93
C TYR A 251 -2.33 -23.79 2.38
N TRP A 252 -1.69 -24.85 2.90
CA TRP A 252 -0.29 -24.83 3.36
C TRP A 252 0.68 -24.25 2.31
N TRP A 253 0.43 -24.53 1.05
CA TRP A 253 1.24 -24.03 -0.06
C TRP A 253 1.25 -22.50 -0.15
N ALA A 254 0.12 -21.83 0.12
CA ALA A 254 0.03 -20.38 0.12
C ALA A 254 0.83 -19.77 1.30
N TYR A 255 0.72 -20.40 2.48
CA TYR A 255 1.47 -19.98 3.66
C TYR A 255 2.98 -20.08 3.45
N TRP A 256 3.47 -21.20 2.97
CA TRP A 256 4.90 -21.38 2.73
C TRP A 256 5.42 -20.55 1.56
N SER A 257 4.60 -20.28 0.54
CA SER A 257 4.91 -19.31 -0.51
C SER A 257 5.07 -17.91 0.07
N MET A 258 4.15 -17.47 0.93
CA MET A 258 4.26 -16.20 1.64
C MET A 258 5.56 -16.12 2.45
N MET A 259 5.86 -17.13 3.27
CA MET A 259 7.08 -17.18 4.09
C MET A 259 8.34 -17.11 3.23
N THR A 260 8.38 -17.86 2.14
CA THR A 260 9.53 -17.87 1.23
C THR A 260 9.74 -16.50 0.57
N CYS A 261 8.67 -15.90 0.07
CA CYS A 261 8.74 -14.63 -0.64
C CYS A 261 9.01 -13.44 0.28
N ASN A 262 8.40 -13.39 1.47
CA ASN A 262 8.47 -12.19 2.33
C ASN A 262 9.59 -12.27 3.37
N VAL A 263 9.96 -13.47 3.83
CA VAL A 263 10.97 -13.63 4.89
C VAL A 263 12.32 -14.01 4.29
N PHE A 264 12.36 -15.09 3.50
CA PHE A 264 13.65 -15.61 3.02
C PHE A 264 14.20 -14.81 1.84
N SER A 265 13.37 -14.41 0.88
CA SER A 265 13.84 -13.76 -0.34
C SER A 265 14.54 -12.42 -0.11
N PRO A 266 14.06 -11.53 0.81
CA PRO A 266 14.75 -10.26 1.06
C PRO A 266 16.12 -10.42 1.73
N GLN A 267 16.36 -11.54 2.40
CA GLN A 267 17.65 -11.78 3.09
C GLN A 267 18.82 -11.93 2.10
N PHE A 268 18.57 -12.30 0.86
CA PHE A 268 19.63 -12.28 -0.15
C PHE A 268 20.21 -10.89 -0.43
N MET A 269 19.48 -9.83 -0.07
CA MET A 269 19.93 -8.45 -0.19
C MET A 269 21.06 -8.07 0.78
N TRP A 270 21.38 -8.90 1.79
CA TRP A 270 22.56 -8.71 2.63
C TRP A 270 23.85 -8.77 1.81
N PHE A 271 23.86 -9.56 0.74
CA PHE A 271 25.02 -9.67 -0.13
C PHE A 271 25.07 -8.47 -1.09
N LYS A 272 26.08 -7.60 -0.94
CA LYS A 272 26.23 -6.40 -1.76
C LYS A 272 26.18 -6.69 -3.26
N LYS A 273 26.81 -7.78 -3.71
CA LYS A 273 26.84 -8.19 -5.12
C LYS A 273 25.42 -8.44 -5.68
N LEU A 274 24.52 -8.98 -4.89
CA LEU A 274 23.14 -9.26 -5.29
C LEU A 274 22.29 -7.99 -5.26
N ARG A 275 22.36 -7.20 -4.18
CA ARG A 275 21.54 -5.98 -4.06
C ARG A 275 21.91 -4.86 -5.02
N THR A 276 23.12 -4.89 -5.63
CA THR A 276 23.54 -3.95 -6.69
C THR A 276 23.23 -4.47 -8.10
N SER A 277 22.78 -5.71 -8.24
CA SER A 277 22.38 -6.30 -9.52
C SER A 277 20.96 -5.88 -9.87
N ILE A 278 20.80 -5.15 -11.00
CA ILE A 278 19.50 -4.66 -11.46
C ILE A 278 18.53 -5.80 -11.74
N MET A 279 18.99 -6.86 -12.42
CA MET A 279 18.17 -8.03 -12.74
C MET A 279 17.71 -8.76 -11.47
N PHE A 280 18.60 -8.96 -10.53
CA PHE A 280 18.28 -9.59 -9.26
C PHE A 280 17.29 -8.73 -8.44
N SER A 281 17.50 -7.41 -8.38
CA SER A 281 16.62 -6.47 -7.73
C SER A 281 15.21 -6.50 -8.32
N PHE A 282 15.10 -6.58 -9.65
CA PHE A 282 13.82 -6.70 -10.34
C PHE A 282 13.07 -7.98 -9.94
N ILE A 283 13.76 -9.13 -10.00
CA ILE A 283 13.17 -10.42 -9.64
C ILE A 283 12.71 -10.43 -8.18
N ILE A 284 13.56 -10.00 -7.24
CA ILE A 284 13.18 -9.96 -5.82
C ILE A 284 11.99 -9.01 -5.58
N SER A 285 11.96 -7.86 -6.25
CA SER A 285 10.84 -6.93 -6.10
C SER A 285 9.51 -7.55 -6.56
N ILE A 286 9.51 -8.33 -7.64
CA ILE A 286 8.33 -9.08 -8.09
C ILE A 286 7.98 -10.19 -7.09
N VAL A 287 8.96 -10.96 -6.62
CA VAL A 287 8.76 -12.03 -5.63
C VAL A 287 8.14 -11.47 -4.35
N VAL A 288 8.61 -10.32 -3.86
CA VAL A 288 8.03 -9.65 -2.70
C VAL A 288 6.57 -9.26 -2.94
N ASN A 289 6.24 -8.68 -4.10
CA ASN A 289 4.85 -8.32 -4.41
C ASN A 289 3.93 -9.55 -4.48
N ILE A 290 4.41 -10.65 -5.04
CA ILE A 290 3.70 -11.94 -5.04
C ILE A 290 3.52 -12.45 -3.60
N GLY A 291 4.55 -12.38 -2.78
CA GLY A 291 4.50 -12.78 -1.38
C GLY A 291 3.50 -11.97 -0.56
N MET A 292 3.40 -10.67 -0.81
CA MET A 292 2.43 -9.79 -0.15
C MET A 292 0.99 -10.07 -0.62
N TRP A 293 0.80 -10.52 -1.85
CA TRP A 293 -0.49 -11.02 -2.29
C TRP A 293 -0.86 -12.32 -1.56
N PHE A 294 0.08 -13.28 -1.46
CA PHE A 294 -0.14 -14.50 -0.69
C PHE A 294 -0.40 -14.22 0.79
N GLU A 295 0.21 -13.19 1.37
CA GLU A 295 -0.06 -12.76 2.73
C GLU A 295 -1.55 -12.42 2.93
N ARG A 296 -2.12 -11.62 2.01
CA ARG A 296 -3.54 -11.29 2.07
C ARG A 296 -4.43 -12.51 1.88
N PHE A 297 -4.05 -13.39 0.96
CA PHE A 297 -4.73 -14.67 0.79
C PHE A 297 -4.70 -15.53 2.07
N VAL A 298 -3.55 -15.64 2.71
CA VAL A 298 -3.40 -16.39 3.96
C VAL A 298 -4.23 -15.76 5.07
N ILE A 299 -4.16 -14.46 5.29
CA ILE A 299 -4.92 -13.79 6.34
C ILE A 299 -6.43 -13.99 6.13
N ILE A 300 -6.94 -13.84 4.92
CA ILE A 300 -8.38 -13.86 4.63
C ILE A 300 -8.88 -15.29 4.44
N VAL A 301 -8.38 -15.99 3.44
CA VAL A 301 -8.94 -17.28 3.02
C VAL A 301 -8.70 -18.37 4.05
N THR A 302 -7.49 -18.47 4.61
CA THR A 302 -7.19 -19.52 5.58
C THR A 302 -7.87 -19.34 6.93
N SER A 303 -8.31 -18.13 7.26
CA SER A 303 -9.07 -17.87 8.48
C SER A 303 -10.57 -18.05 8.27
N LEU A 304 -11.11 -17.63 7.12
CA LEU A 304 -12.54 -17.66 6.86
C LEU A 304 -13.06 -19.02 6.39
N HIS A 305 -12.25 -19.88 5.78
CA HIS A 305 -12.72 -21.20 5.31
C HIS A 305 -13.11 -22.13 6.46
N ARG A 306 -12.61 -21.88 7.66
CA ARG A 306 -12.90 -22.59 8.91
C ARG A 306 -12.88 -21.63 10.07
N ASP A 307 -13.95 -20.88 10.23
CA ASP A 307 -14.19 -19.99 11.36
C ASP A 307 -14.85 -20.74 12.54
N TYR A 308 -15.44 -20.03 13.49
CA TYR A 308 -16.12 -20.61 14.66
C TYR A 308 -17.37 -21.44 14.34
N LEU A 309 -17.99 -21.23 13.18
CA LEU A 309 -19.24 -21.87 12.80
C LEU A 309 -19.01 -22.98 11.79
N PRO A 310 -19.03 -24.27 12.22
CA PRO A 310 -18.83 -25.40 11.29
C PRO A 310 -19.81 -25.41 10.10
N SER A 311 -21.00 -24.85 10.28
CA SER A 311 -22.01 -24.73 9.22
C SER A 311 -21.61 -23.78 8.08
N SER A 312 -20.69 -22.85 8.33
CA SER A 312 -20.16 -21.91 7.34
C SER A 312 -18.85 -22.37 6.69
N TRP A 313 -18.31 -23.52 7.10
CA TRP A 313 -17.06 -24.03 6.56
C TRP A 313 -17.17 -24.39 5.10
N THR A 314 -16.42 -23.70 4.28
CA THR A 314 -16.39 -23.92 2.83
C THR A 314 -14.96 -23.78 2.30
N MET A 315 -14.66 -24.52 1.23
CA MET A 315 -13.39 -24.36 0.54
C MET A 315 -13.52 -23.25 -0.50
N PHE A 316 -12.59 -22.29 -0.47
CA PHE A 316 -12.54 -21.24 -1.48
C PHE A 316 -12.14 -21.83 -2.84
N SER A 317 -12.95 -21.57 -3.84
CA SER A 317 -12.64 -21.79 -5.25
C SER A 317 -12.91 -20.51 -6.03
N PRO A 318 -11.91 -19.95 -6.74
CA PRO A 318 -12.13 -18.71 -7.47
C PRO A 318 -13.14 -18.93 -8.60
N THR A 319 -14.10 -18.04 -8.71
CA THR A 319 -15.04 -18.00 -9.83
C THR A 319 -14.42 -17.28 -11.02
N PHE A 320 -15.06 -17.41 -12.19
CA PHE A 320 -14.64 -16.65 -13.38
C PHE A 320 -14.70 -15.13 -13.16
N VAL A 321 -15.65 -14.68 -12.35
CA VAL A 321 -15.78 -13.25 -11.99
C VAL A 321 -14.61 -12.79 -11.13
N ASP A 322 -14.20 -13.59 -10.12
CA ASP A 322 -13.05 -13.27 -9.26
C ASP A 322 -11.77 -13.14 -10.08
N ILE A 323 -11.55 -14.07 -10.99
CA ILE A 323 -10.40 -14.05 -11.90
C ILE A 323 -10.47 -12.82 -12.82
N GLY A 324 -11.65 -12.51 -13.37
CA GLY A 324 -11.86 -11.35 -14.21
C GLY A 324 -11.60 -10.01 -13.49
N ILE A 325 -12.07 -9.88 -12.25
CA ILE A 325 -11.80 -8.71 -11.41
C ILE A 325 -10.30 -8.59 -11.13
N PHE A 326 -9.65 -9.70 -10.75
CA PHE A 326 -8.21 -9.72 -10.48
C PHE A 326 -7.39 -9.28 -11.71
N ILE A 327 -7.68 -9.83 -12.89
CA ILE A 327 -7.00 -9.43 -14.15
C ILE A 327 -7.28 -7.96 -14.46
N GLY A 328 -8.51 -7.49 -14.27
CA GLY A 328 -8.89 -6.09 -14.50
C GLY A 328 -8.17 -5.08 -13.60
N THR A 329 -7.59 -5.50 -12.47
CA THR A 329 -6.77 -4.62 -11.62
C THR A 329 -5.34 -4.44 -12.12
N ILE A 330 -4.89 -5.31 -13.01
CA ILE A 330 -3.54 -5.26 -13.58
C ILE A 330 -3.51 -4.39 -14.85
N GLY A 331 -4.62 -4.31 -15.57
CA GLY A 331 -4.78 -3.50 -16.78
C GLY A 331 -5.30 -2.12 -16.51
#